data_d8eead759535887e5e85ccc23c417638
#
_entry.id   d8eead759535887e5e85ccc23c417638
#
_cell.length_a   1.000
_cell.length_b   1.000
_cell.length_c   1.000
_cell.angle_alpha   90.00
_cell.angle_beta   90.00
_cell.angle_gamma   90.00
#
_symmetry.space_group_name_H-M   'P 1'
#
loop_
_entity.id
_entity.type
_entity.pdbx_description
1 polymer ?
#
loop_
_entity_poly.entity_id
_entity_poly.type
_entity_poly.pdbx_seq_one_letter_code
_entity_poly.pdbx_strand_id
1 'polypeptide(L)'
;MNSPELNSQALDQQASQSHLNLPELGQLRETTPDSTQPKVDMQNIHRQRWHDHIRDCKEILRIVEPLEIAGRITKLTGLVMEAAGIKLPIGSACYVPLAEGRRVEAEVVGFDGERMLLMPQSSVDGVMPGAKVFALEVAEALPKPHHGHPPRRRVTDRARHLPVGNELLGRVVDGAGNPLDDLGKIVAAQSSPLNARPMNPLMRAPIEEILDVGVRAINSMLTVGRGQRMGLFAGSGVGKSVLLGMMARYTTADVIVVGLIGERGREVQEFIEQILGPVGLARSVVVAAPADAPALMRLQGANYATTIAENFRDQGKNVLLIMDSLTRYAMAQREIALAIGEPPATKGYPPSVFAKLPALVERTGNGKRGEGSITAFYTVLTEGDDQQDPIADAARAILDGHIVLSRSLAESGHYPAIDVE
;
A
#
# COMPACT_ATOMS: atom_id res chain seq x y z
N MET A 1 -52.73 -24.92 6.19
CA MET A 1 -52.55 -25.68 7.42
C MET A 1 -51.26 -25.24 8.06
N ASN A 2 -51.40 -24.65 9.25
CA ASN A 2 -50.38 -24.32 10.26
C ASN A 2 -49.33 -23.27 9.97
N SER A 3 -49.68 -22.02 10.28
CA SER A 3 -48.78 -21.03 10.88
C SER A 3 -48.36 -21.48 12.29
N PRO A 4 -47.23 -21.02 12.81
CA PRO A 4 -47.18 -20.64 14.21
C PRO A 4 -46.87 -19.15 14.40
N GLU A 5 -47.81 -18.48 15.07
CA GLU A 5 -47.58 -17.33 15.92
C GLU A 5 -46.59 -17.70 17.04
N LEU A 6 -45.96 -16.65 17.61
CA LEU A 6 -45.18 -16.53 18.84
C LEU A 6 -43.80 -15.89 18.52
N ASN A 7 -43.47 -14.72 19.00
CA ASN A 7 -43.41 -14.34 20.39
C ASN A 7 -43.21 -12.78 20.49
N SER A 8 -44.28 -12.06 20.78
CA SER A 8 -44.22 -10.60 21.09
C SER A 8 -44.06 -10.30 22.59
N GLN A 9 -43.46 -11.22 23.37
CA GLN A 9 -43.34 -11.07 24.83
C GLN A 9 -41.89 -10.96 25.36
N ALA A 10 -40.90 -10.81 24.51
CA ALA A 10 -39.50 -10.74 24.97
C ALA A 10 -38.88 -9.33 24.94
N LEU A 11 -39.62 -8.28 24.61
CA LEU A 11 -39.11 -6.90 24.51
C LEU A 11 -39.56 -5.94 25.63
N ASP A 12 -40.44 -6.39 26.54
CA ASP A 12 -40.97 -5.56 27.64
C ASP A 12 -40.36 -5.84 29.03
N GLN A 13 -39.30 -6.62 29.15
CA GLN A 13 -38.67 -6.91 30.45
C GLN A 13 -37.28 -6.35 30.67
N GLN A 14 -36.77 -5.50 29.82
CA GLN A 14 -35.49 -4.81 30.07
C GLN A 14 -35.56 -3.30 30.34
N ALA A 15 -36.75 -2.73 30.49
CA ALA A 15 -36.94 -1.27 30.71
C ALA A 15 -37.28 -0.89 32.17
N SER A 16 -37.10 -1.78 33.15
CA SER A 16 -37.47 -1.45 34.55
C SER A 16 -36.53 -2.07 35.58
N GLN A 17 -35.28 -1.65 35.58
CA GLN A 17 -34.36 -1.75 36.73
C GLN A 17 -33.14 -0.86 36.57
N SER A 18 -33.32 0.46 36.66
CA SER A 18 -32.29 1.36 37.12
C SER A 18 -32.88 2.29 38.20
N HIS A 19 -33.12 1.69 39.36
CA HIS A 19 -33.33 2.50 40.57
C HIS A 19 -32.02 3.12 41.00
N LEU A 20 -31.90 4.41 40.80
CA LEU A 20 -30.88 5.24 41.48
C LEU A 20 -31.18 5.18 42.98
N ASN A 21 -30.29 4.54 43.72
CA ASN A 21 -30.26 4.65 45.19
C ASN A 21 -29.86 6.04 45.56
N LEU A 22 -30.80 6.84 46.02
CA LEU A 22 -30.56 8.05 46.79
C LEU A 22 -30.25 7.63 48.24
N PRO A 23 -29.13 8.08 48.84
CA PRO A 23 -28.89 7.82 50.25
C PRO A 23 -29.84 8.64 51.10
N GLU A 24 -30.40 7.99 52.15
CA GLU A 24 -31.27 8.57 53.17
C GLU A 24 -30.61 9.75 53.85
N LEU A 25 -31.37 10.85 54.00
CA LEU A 25 -31.05 12.01 54.78
C LEU A 25 -31.01 11.66 56.27
N GLY A 26 -29.86 11.23 56.76
CA GLY A 26 -29.60 11.15 58.20
C GLY A 26 -29.38 12.56 58.77
N GLN A 27 -30.03 12.80 59.93
CA GLN A 27 -30.07 14.02 60.72
C GLN A 27 -28.70 14.71 60.84
N LEU A 28 -28.57 15.88 60.26
CA LEU A 28 -27.45 16.79 60.48
C LEU A 28 -27.73 17.65 61.73
N ARG A 29 -26.87 17.48 62.74
CA ARG A 29 -26.76 18.38 63.88
C ARG A 29 -26.38 19.77 63.37
N GLU A 30 -27.09 20.78 63.84
CA GLU A 30 -26.75 22.20 63.66
C GLU A 30 -25.38 22.50 64.30
N THR A 31 -24.37 22.66 63.42
CA THR A 31 -23.14 23.32 63.74
C THR A 31 -23.13 24.67 63.04
N THR A 32 -23.00 25.74 63.76
CA THR A 32 -22.88 27.11 63.28
C THR A 32 -21.78 27.22 62.22
N PRO A 33 -22.03 27.88 61.07
CA PRO A 33 -21.03 27.97 60.01
C PRO A 33 -19.96 28.97 60.38
N ASP A 34 -18.72 28.50 60.34
CA ASP A 34 -17.52 29.35 60.38
C ASP A 34 -17.49 30.20 59.10
N SER A 35 -17.45 31.53 59.26
CA SER A 35 -17.67 32.51 58.20
C SER A 35 -16.45 32.80 57.32
N THR A 36 -15.53 31.87 57.19
CA THR A 36 -14.24 32.07 56.45
C THR A 36 -14.02 31.18 55.22
N GLN A 37 -15.02 30.44 54.75
CA GLN A 37 -14.89 29.76 53.44
C GLN A 37 -15.26 30.73 52.30
N PRO A 38 -14.42 30.86 51.24
CA PRO A 38 -14.79 31.65 50.06
C PRO A 38 -16.01 31.04 49.42
N LYS A 39 -17.10 31.81 49.31
CA LYS A 39 -18.30 31.42 48.59
C LYS A 39 -17.87 31.10 47.12
N VAL A 40 -17.84 29.82 46.79
CA VAL A 40 -17.61 29.38 45.40
C VAL A 40 -18.74 29.95 44.55
N ASP A 41 -18.39 30.89 43.66
CA ASP A 41 -19.34 31.54 42.81
C ASP A 41 -19.75 30.54 41.68
N MET A 42 -20.78 29.78 41.95
CA MET A 42 -21.34 28.75 41.01
C MET A 42 -21.75 29.38 39.69
N GLN A 43 -22.09 30.65 39.62
CA GLN A 43 -22.43 31.34 38.37
C GLN A 43 -21.18 31.56 37.51
N ASN A 44 -20.05 31.90 38.12
CA ASN A 44 -18.79 32.05 37.37
C ASN A 44 -18.26 30.70 36.85
N ILE A 45 -18.37 29.63 37.63
CA ILE A 45 -17.99 28.27 37.18
C ILE A 45 -18.86 27.84 36.00
N HIS A 46 -20.17 28.09 36.08
CA HIS A 46 -21.10 27.74 35.01
C HIS A 46 -20.82 28.54 33.72
N ARG A 47 -20.55 29.83 33.88
CA ARG A 47 -20.17 30.74 32.80
C ARG A 47 -18.87 30.32 32.11
N GLN A 48 -17.88 29.89 32.89
CA GLN A 48 -16.59 29.42 32.38
C GLN A 48 -16.72 28.12 31.60
N ARG A 49 -17.50 27.16 32.09
CA ARG A 49 -17.82 25.91 31.37
C ARG A 49 -18.51 26.18 30.04
N TRP A 50 -19.42 27.13 29.96
CA TRP A 50 -20.06 27.52 28.71
C TRP A 50 -19.09 28.20 27.74
N HIS A 51 -18.20 29.06 28.23
CA HIS A 51 -17.18 29.67 27.40
C HIS A 51 -16.19 28.62 26.81
N ASP A 52 -15.77 27.66 27.62
CA ASP A 52 -14.90 26.59 27.20
C ASP A 52 -15.61 25.68 26.13
N HIS A 53 -16.85 25.34 26.41
CA HIS A 53 -17.65 24.56 25.44
C HIS A 53 -17.84 25.28 24.10
N ILE A 54 -18.14 26.59 24.12
CA ILE A 54 -18.28 27.41 22.91
C ILE A 54 -16.95 27.52 22.17
N ARG A 55 -15.82 27.61 22.90
CA ARG A 55 -14.49 27.62 22.31
C ARG A 55 -14.21 26.29 21.59
N ASP A 56 -14.48 25.17 22.24
CA ASP A 56 -14.30 23.83 21.69
C ASP A 56 -15.21 23.62 20.45
N CYS A 57 -16.46 24.06 20.51
CA CYS A 57 -17.36 24.06 19.36
C CYS A 57 -16.83 24.92 18.20
N LYS A 58 -16.26 26.10 18.48
CA LYS A 58 -15.64 26.96 17.45
C LYS A 58 -14.41 26.30 16.82
N GLU A 59 -13.60 25.58 17.60
CA GLU A 59 -12.46 24.82 17.08
C GLU A 59 -12.93 23.68 16.19
N ILE A 60 -13.93 22.92 16.61
CA ILE A 60 -14.55 21.86 15.80
C ILE A 60 -15.10 22.43 14.47
N LEU A 61 -15.84 23.55 14.52
CA LEU A 61 -16.40 24.20 13.33
C LEU A 61 -15.32 24.75 12.36
N ARG A 62 -14.12 25.07 12.85
CA ARG A 62 -12.99 25.46 11.98
C ARG A 62 -12.34 24.28 11.26
N ILE A 63 -12.56 23.08 11.77
CA ILE A 63 -11.95 21.84 11.28
C ILE A 63 -12.91 21.11 10.32
N VAL A 64 -14.21 21.24 10.54
CA VAL A 64 -15.25 20.61 9.69
C VAL A 64 -15.45 21.47 8.45
N GLU A 65 -15.08 20.94 7.28
CA GLU A 65 -15.53 21.49 6.00
C GLU A 65 -17.01 21.14 5.81
N PRO A 66 -17.94 22.11 5.91
CA PRO A 66 -19.38 21.84 5.87
C PRO A 66 -19.90 21.45 4.48
N LEU A 67 -19.03 21.50 3.45
CA LEU A 67 -19.38 21.20 2.06
C LEU A 67 -18.47 20.08 1.53
N GLU A 68 -19.06 18.94 1.22
CA GLU A 68 -18.42 17.91 0.43
C GLU A 68 -18.49 18.24 -1.06
N ILE A 69 -17.34 18.45 -1.69
CA ILE A 69 -17.25 18.62 -3.14
C ILE A 69 -17.30 17.25 -3.80
N ALA A 70 -18.35 16.99 -4.55
CA ALA A 70 -18.52 15.75 -5.31
C ALA A 70 -18.45 16.01 -6.81
N GLY A 71 -17.72 15.14 -7.52
CA GLY A 71 -17.86 14.99 -8.96
C GLY A 71 -19.00 14.05 -9.34
N ARG A 72 -19.19 13.85 -10.65
CA ARG A 72 -20.15 12.86 -11.19
C ARG A 72 -19.49 12.04 -12.28
N ILE A 73 -19.72 10.73 -12.28
CA ILE A 73 -19.34 9.84 -13.38
C ILE A 73 -20.15 10.23 -14.63
N THR A 74 -19.44 10.57 -15.68
CA THR A 74 -20.03 10.96 -16.98
C THR A 74 -19.98 9.81 -17.98
N LYS A 75 -18.96 8.93 -17.88
CA LYS A 75 -18.78 7.81 -18.78
C LYS A 75 -17.97 6.71 -18.11
N LEU A 76 -18.20 5.47 -18.49
CA LEU A 76 -17.40 4.32 -18.12
C LEU A 76 -17.10 3.56 -19.40
N THR A 77 -15.81 3.35 -19.70
CA THR A 77 -15.38 2.65 -20.91
C THR A 77 -14.19 1.75 -20.56
N GLY A 78 -14.37 0.45 -20.71
CA GLY A 78 -13.34 -0.52 -20.35
C GLY A 78 -12.90 -0.38 -18.90
N LEU A 79 -11.64 -0.03 -18.69
CA LEU A 79 -11.03 0.07 -17.36
C LEU A 79 -11.08 1.49 -16.75
N VAL A 80 -11.64 2.47 -17.46
CA VAL A 80 -11.59 3.88 -17.07
C VAL A 80 -12.98 4.46 -16.86
N MET A 81 -13.16 5.17 -15.75
CA MET A 81 -14.30 6.02 -15.46
C MET A 81 -13.91 7.47 -15.73
N GLU A 82 -14.76 8.20 -16.48
CA GLU A 82 -14.65 9.65 -16.65
C GLU A 82 -15.51 10.34 -15.61
N ALA A 83 -14.96 11.33 -14.92
CA ALA A 83 -15.69 12.13 -13.94
C ALA A 83 -15.54 13.64 -14.22
N ALA A 84 -16.58 14.40 -13.96
CA ALA A 84 -16.59 15.86 -14.06
C ALA A 84 -17.11 16.51 -12.77
N GLY A 85 -16.83 17.81 -12.57
CA GLY A 85 -17.34 18.59 -11.44
C GLY A 85 -16.46 18.56 -10.18
N ILE A 86 -15.40 17.77 -10.15
CA ILE A 86 -14.37 17.78 -9.10
C ILE A 86 -13.00 17.89 -9.78
N LYS A 87 -12.04 18.56 -9.13
CA LYS A 87 -10.66 18.71 -9.65
C LYS A 87 -9.68 18.17 -8.63
N LEU A 88 -9.05 17.03 -8.95
CA LEU A 88 -8.05 16.37 -8.12
C LEU A 88 -6.76 16.17 -8.93
N PRO A 89 -5.57 16.31 -8.33
CA PRO A 89 -4.30 16.00 -8.98
C PRO A 89 -4.20 14.53 -9.40
N ILE A 90 -3.36 14.22 -10.40
CA ILE A 90 -3.00 12.85 -10.77
C ILE A 90 -2.38 12.15 -9.54
N GLY A 91 -2.75 10.88 -9.33
CA GLY A 91 -2.35 10.08 -8.17
C GLY A 91 -3.21 10.29 -6.93
N SER A 92 -4.24 11.16 -6.99
CA SER A 92 -5.18 11.32 -5.89
C SER A 92 -6.13 10.13 -5.83
N ALA A 93 -6.36 9.62 -4.60
CA ALA A 93 -7.37 8.61 -4.35
C ALA A 93 -8.77 9.24 -4.28
N CYS A 94 -9.75 8.55 -4.83
CA CYS A 94 -11.17 8.91 -4.78
C CYS A 94 -12.04 7.67 -4.63
N TYR A 95 -13.32 7.86 -4.33
CA TYR A 95 -14.26 6.75 -4.25
C TYR A 95 -15.63 7.11 -4.82
N VAL A 96 -16.30 6.08 -5.31
CA VAL A 96 -17.69 6.11 -5.78
C VAL A 96 -18.52 5.28 -4.80
N PRO A 97 -19.45 5.89 -4.04
CA PRO A 97 -20.32 5.12 -3.16
C PRO A 97 -21.32 4.30 -3.98
N LEU A 98 -21.52 3.06 -3.57
CA LEU A 98 -22.51 2.13 -4.10
C LEU A 98 -23.64 1.92 -3.10
N ALA A 99 -24.66 1.15 -3.52
CA ALA A 99 -25.70 0.67 -2.61
C ALA A 99 -25.12 -0.17 -1.48
N GLU A 100 -25.85 -0.28 -0.36
CA GLU A 100 -25.50 -1.10 0.81
C GLU A 100 -24.18 -0.70 1.51
N GLY A 101 -23.78 0.56 1.42
CA GLY A 101 -22.58 1.07 2.07
C GLY A 101 -21.26 0.60 1.44
N ARG A 102 -21.31 -0.11 0.31
CA ARG A 102 -20.11 -0.45 -0.48
C ARG A 102 -19.57 0.78 -1.20
N ARG A 103 -18.32 0.76 -1.60
CA ARG A 103 -17.69 1.80 -2.40
C ARG A 103 -16.67 1.20 -3.36
N VAL A 104 -16.51 1.83 -4.52
CA VAL A 104 -15.43 1.55 -5.46
C VAL A 104 -14.35 2.61 -5.24
N GLU A 105 -13.18 2.20 -4.81
CA GLU A 105 -12.02 3.08 -4.72
C GLU A 105 -11.35 3.18 -6.09
N ALA A 106 -10.88 4.37 -6.42
CA ALA A 106 -10.22 4.65 -7.69
C ALA A 106 -9.10 5.68 -7.51
N GLU A 107 -8.22 5.78 -8.49
CA GLU A 107 -7.14 6.77 -8.54
C GLU A 107 -7.27 7.62 -9.80
N VAL A 108 -6.97 8.91 -9.69
CA VAL A 108 -6.87 9.82 -10.84
C VAL A 108 -5.62 9.49 -11.64
N VAL A 109 -5.80 8.96 -12.85
CA VAL A 109 -4.70 8.52 -13.73
C VAL A 109 -4.40 9.49 -14.87
N GLY A 110 -5.32 10.44 -15.14
CA GLY A 110 -5.14 11.43 -16.21
C GLY A 110 -6.33 12.36 -16.34
N PHE A 111 -6.30 13.21 -17.37
CA PHE A 111 -7.33 14.15 -17.73
C PHE A 111 -7.61 14.10 -19.24
N ASP A 112 -8.86 14.31 -19.60
CA ASP A 112 -9.31 14.57 -20.96
C ASP A 112 -10.15 15.87 -20.96
N GLY A 113 -9.53 16.99 -21.32
CA GLY A 113 -10.12 18.32 -21.15
C GLY A 113 -10.45 18.61 -19.68
N GLU A 114 -11.71 18.89 -19.40
CA GLU A 114 -12.22 19.16 -18.04
C GLU A 114 -12.62 17.87 -17.28
N ARG A 115 -12.49 16.70 -17.90
CA ARG A 115 -12.85 15.42 -17.29
C ARG A 115 -11.63 14.75 -16.66
N MET A 116 -11.82 14.19 -15.50
CA MET A 116 -10.81 13.33 -14.87
C MET A 116 -11.00 11.89 -15.32
N LEU A 117 -9.90 11.22 -15.58
CA LEU A 117 -9.83 9.80 -15.87
C LEU A 117 -9.47 9.06 -14.58
N LEU A 118 -10.40 8.21 -14.12
CA LEU A 118 -10.30 7.48 -12.88
C LEU A 118 -10.12 5.99 -13.19
N MET A 119 -9.13 5.36 -12.58
CA MET A 119 -8.89 3.93 -12.67
C MET A 119 -9.35 3.25 -11.38
N PRO A 120 -10.32 2.34 -11.43
CA PRO A 120 -10.80 1.62 -10.25
C PRO A 120 -9.81 0.59 -9.75
N GLN A 121 -9.83 0.33 -8.44
CA GLN A 121 -9.02 -0.69 -7.77
C GLN A 121 -9.75 -2.04 -7.60
N SER A 122 -11.05 -2.05 -7.85
CA SER A 122 -11.91 -3.23 -7.76
C SER A 122 -12.91 -3.26 -8.91
N SER A 123 -13.76 -4.29 -8.97
CA SER A 123 -14.86 -4.31 -9.93
C SER A 123 -15.72 -3.06 -9.83
N VAL A 124 -16.19 -2.57 -10.97
CA VAL A 124 -17.08 -1.43 -11.11
C VAL A 124 -18.57 -1.82 -11.12
N ASP A 125 -18.87 -3.06 -10.79
CA ASP A 125 -20.24 -3.55 -10.76
C ASP A 125 -21.11 -2.76 -9.78
N GLY A 126 -22.23 -2.25 -10.27
CA GLY A 126 -23.14 -1.40 -9.52
C GLY A 126 -22.88 0.11 -9.62
N VAL A 127 -21.85 0.54 -10.35
CA VAL A 127 -21.65 1.96 -10.68
C VAL A 127 -22.68 2.40 -11.70
N MET A 128 -23.46 3.43 -11.37
CA MET A 128 -24.49 3.99 -12.26
C MET A 128 -24.02 5.26 -12.95
N PRO A 129 -24.56 5.58 -14.15
CA PRO A 129 -24.36 6.89 -14.77
C PRO A 129 -24.76 8.02 -13.83
N GLY A 130 -23.91 9.04 -13.71
CA GLY A 130 -24.14 10.18 -12.81
C GLY A 130 -23.85 9.91 -11.33
N ALA A 131 -23.32 8.73 -10.98
CA ALA A 131 -22.90 8.42 -9.62
C ALA A 131 -21.90 9.48 -9.09
N LYS A 132 -22.02 9.83 -7.81
CA LYS A 132 -21.14 10.82 -7.18
C LYS A 132 -19.74 10.25 -7.01
N VAL A 133 -18.72 11.10 -7.16
CA VAL A 133 -17.31 10.81 -6.90
C VAL A 133 -16.81 11.75 -5.82
N PHE A 134 -16.22 11.21 -4.79
CA PHE A 134 -15.63 11.97 -3.69
C PHE A 134 -14.12 11.76 -3.62
N ALA A 135 -13.39 12.79 -3.20
CA ALA A 135 -11.98 12.61 -2.83
C ALA A 135 -11.89 11.69 -1.62
N LEU A 136 -11.00 10.70 -1.68
CA LEU A 136 -10.64 9.94 -0.50
C LEU A 136 -9.62 10.77 0.29
N GLU A 137 -10.09 11.47 1.32
CA GLU A 137 -9.19 12.17 2.21
C GLU A 137 -8.57 11.18 3.18
N VAL A 138 -7.26 11.08 3.14
CA VAL A 138 -6.52 10.37 4.18
C VAL A 138 -6.60 11.22 5.44
N ALA A 139 -7.35 10.75 6.43
CA ALA A 139 -7.47 11.38 7.73
C ALA A 139 -6.15 11.20 8.51
N GLU A 140 -5.08 11.81 8.05
CA GLU A 140 -3.89 12.00 8.87
C GLU A 140 -4.08 13.22 9.76
N ALA A 141 -3.47 13.12 10.94
CA ALA A 141 -3.52 14.07 12.05
C ALA A 141 -3.83 15.49 11.59
N LEU A 142 -4.92 16.04 12.13
CA LEU A 142 -5.32 17.43 11.92
C LEU A 142 -4.10 18.33 11.83
N PRO A 143 -3.90 19.10 10.76
CA PRO A 143 -2.76 19.98 10.65
C PRO A 143 -2.77 20.92 11.86
N LYS A 144 -1.69 20.89 12.66
CA LYS A 144 -1.56 21.78 13.81
C LYS A 144 -1.69 23.21 13.31
N PRO A 145 -2.61 24.02 13.85
CA PRO A 145 -2.79 25.40 13.41
C PRO A 145 -1.49 26.15 13.64
N HIS A 146 -0.81 26.52 12.57
CA HIS A 146 0.24 27.53 12.60
C HIS A 146 -0.40 28.90 12.53
N HIS A 147 0.04 29.80 13.42
CA HIS A 147 -0.47 31.14 13.59
C HIS A 147 -0.85 31.84 12.27
N GLY A 148 -2.13 32.03 12.04
CA GLY A 148 -2.68 33.01 11.11
C GLY A 148 -2.99 32.58 9.69
N HIS A 149 -2.56 31.42 9.20
CA HIS A 149 -2.88 30.94 7.83
C HIS A 149 -3.45 29.52 7.85
N PRO A 150 -4.53 29.26 7.09
CA PRO A 150 -5.01 27.89 6.93
C PRO A 150 -3.89 27.05 6.28
N PRO A 151 -3.61 25.85 6.80
CA PRO A 151 -2.60 24.99 6.22
C PRO A 151 -2.98 24.65 4.78
N ARG A 152 -2.13 25.01 3.82
CA ARG A 152 -2.29 24.58 2.43
C ARG A 152 -1.91 23.12 2.35
N ARG A 153 -2.85 22.24 2.06
CA ARG A 153 -2.60 20.82 1.79
C ARG A 153 -1.63 20.72 0.60
N ARG A 154 -0.54 19.97 0.77
CA ARG A 154 0.38 19.67 -0.31
C ARG A 154 -0.24 18.62 -1.24
N VAL A 155 0.21 18.56 -2.49
CA VAL A 155 -0.23 17.52 -3.43
C VAL A 155 0.06 16.10 -2.88
N THR A 156 1.16 15.94 -2.15
CA THR A 156 1.54 14.69 -1.46
C THR A 156 0.55 14.26 -0.38
N ASP A 157 -0.18 15.20 0.21
CA ASP A 157 -1.16 14.90 1.28
C ASP A 157 -2.43 14.23 0.73
N ARG A 158 -2.61 14.25 -0.59
CA ARG A 158 -3.71 13.56 -1.30
C ARG A 158 -3.29 12.25 -1.96
N ALA A 159 -2.00 11.93 -1.94
CA ALA A 159 -1.51 10.66 -2.40
C ALA A 159 -1.99 9.53 -1.47
N ARG A 160 -2.15 8.33 -2.01
CA ARG A 160 -2.52 7.17 -1.21
C ARG A 160 -1.38 6.83 -0.24
N HIS A 161 -1.68 6.78 1.04
CA HIS A 161 -0.80 6.33 2.11
C HIS A 161 -1.20 4.93 2.53
N LEU A 162 -0.24 4.03 2.65
CA LEU A 162 -0.47 2.67 3.12
C LEU A 162 0.35 2.37 4.37
N PRO A 163 -0.11 1.41 5.21
CA PRO A 163 0.58 1.00 6.41
C PRO A 163 2.02 0.56 6.13
N VAL A 164 2.95 0.96 6.98
CA VAL A 164 4.35 0.51 6.96
C VAL A 164 4.83 0.27 8.38
N GLY A 165 5.87 -0.54 8.55
CA GLY A 165 6.48 -0.80 9.86
C GLY A 165 6.53 -2.28 10.22
N ASN A 166 6.96 -2.54 11.46
CA ASN A 166 7.19 -3.89 11.96
C ASN A 166 5.91 -4.72 12.09
N GLU A 167 4.75 -4.08 12.16
CA GLU A 167 3.43 -4.71 12.24
C GLU A 167 3.06 -5.47 10.94
N LEU A 168 3.81 -5.23 9.87
CA LEU A 168 3.69 -5.97 8.61
C LEU A 168 4.53 -7.25 8.56
N LEU A 169 5.47 -7.46 9.49
CA LEU A 169 6.27 -8.69 9.51
C LEU A 169 5.36 -9.91 9.74
N GLY A 170 5.57 -10.93 8.94
CA GLY A 170 4.74 -12.14 8.95
C GLY A 170 3.39 -12.00 8.23
N ARG A 171 3.09 -10.84 7.63
CA ARG A 171 1.79 -10.56 7.01
C ARG A 171 1.84 -10.70 5.49
N VAL A 172 0.68 -11.04 4.95
CA VAL A 172 0.41 -11.05 3.51
C VAL A 172 -0.67 -10.02 3.21
N VAL A 173 -0.38 -9.08 2.31
CA VAL A 173 -1.28 -7.97 1.97
C VAL A 173 -1.46 -7.85 0.46
N ASP A 174 -2.56 -7.21 0.03
CA ASP A 174 -2.76 -6.83 -1.36
C ASP A 174 -2.06 -5.49 -1.72
N GLY A 175 -2.15 -5.07 -2.98
CA GLY A 175 -1.59 -3.81 -3.45
C GLY A 175 -2.26 -2.56 -2.87
N ALA A 176 -3.37 -2.70 -2.18
CA ALA A 176 -4.11 -1.65 -1.48
C ALA A 176 -3.83 -1.63 0.04
N GLY A 177 -3.02 -2.57 0.55
CA GLY A 177 -2.70 -2.72 1.97
C GLY A 177 -3.74 -3.49 2.77
N ASN A 178 -4.71 -4.16 2.12
CA ASN A 178 -5.65 -5.04 2.81
C ASN A 178 -5.00 -6.38 3.12
N PRO A 179 -5.22 -6.96 4.31
CA PRO A 179 -4.72 -8.29 4.65
C PRO A 179 -5.38 -9.38 3.81
N LEU A 180 -4.57 -10.34 3.35
CA LEU A 180 -5.00 -11.55 2.63
C LEU A 180 -4.82 -12.83 3.46
N ASP A 181 -4.27 -12.71 4.66
CA ASP A 181 -3.83 -13.81 5.53
C ASP A 181 -4.84 -14.18 6.64
N ASP A 182 -6.05 -13.63 6.61
CA ASP A 182 -7.11 -13.83 7.60
C ASP A 182 -6.72 -13.50 9.07
N LEU A 183 -5.56 -12.83 9.28
CA LEU A 183 -5.08 -12.44 10.60
C LEU A 183 -5.67 -11.10 11.09
N GLY A 184 -6.69 -10.60 10.43
CA GLY A 184 -7.39 -9.36 10.77
C GLY A 184 -6.66 -8.10 10.30
N LYS A 185 -7.25 -6.94 10.61
CA LYS A 185 -6.76 -5.63 10.15
C LYS A 185 -5.35 -5.33 10.69
N ILE A 186 -4.53 -4.73 9.84
CA ILE A 186 -3.21 -4.23 10.22
C ILE A 186 -3.39 -2.88 10.91
N VAL A 187 -2.96 -2.80 12.17
CA VAL A 187 -2.93 -1.55 12.95
C VAL A 187 -1.48 -1.09 13.00
N ALA A 188 -1.04 -0.41 11.96
CA ALA A 188 0.31 0.12 11.88
C ALA A 188 0.37 1.51 12.52
N ALA A 189 1.48 1.79 13.21
CA ALA A 189 1.73 3.09 13.81
C ALA A 189 2.11 4.16 12.78
N GLN A 190 2.53 3.73 11.58
CA GLN A 190 3.01 4.61 10.51
C GLN A 190 2.34 4.28 9.18
N SER A 191 2.21 5.29 8.34
CA SER A 191 1.81 5.16 6.94
C SER A 191 2.76 5.94 6.05
N SER A 192 2.95 5.50 4.81
CA SER A 192 3.83 6.15 3.84
C SER A 192 3.16 6.28 2.48
N PRO A 193 3.45 7.35 1.73
CA PRO A 193 2.91 7.52 0.38
C PRO A 193 3.51 6.50 -0.58
N LEU A 194 2.70 5.92 -1.46
CA LEU A 194 3.14 4.92 -2.45
C LEU A 194 4.14 5.48 -3.46
N ASN A 195 4.01 6.75 -3.82
CA ASN A 195 4.81 7.41 -4.85
C ASN A 195 5.88 8.30 -4.20
N ALA A 196 6.81 7.71 -3.46
CA ALA A 196 7.96 8.42 -2.94
C ALA A 196 8.94 8.79 -4.07
N ARG A 197 9.62 9.93 -3.90
CA ARG A 197 10.72 10.31 -4.81
C ARG A 197 11.96 9.49 -4.49
N PRO A 198 12.73 9.05 -5.49
CA PRO A 198 14.03 8.43 -5.24
C PRO A 198 14.93 9.34 -4.39
N MET A 199 15.76 8.71 -3.57
CA MET A 199 16.75 9.43 -2.78
C MET A 199 17.74 10.17 -3.71
N ASN A 200 18.21 11.35 -3.28
CA ASN A 200 19.27 12.06 -4.01
C ASN A 200 20.51 11.16 -4.18
N PRO A 201 20.97 10.90 -5.40
CA PRO A 201 22.09 9.99 -5.67
C PRO A 201 23.37 10.33 -4.90
N LEU A 202 23.64 11.60 -4.68
CA LEU A 202 24.83 12.07 -3.94
C LEU A 202 24.79 11.76 -2.44
N MET A 203 23.63 11.38 -1.92
CA MET A 203 23.48 11.01 -0.51
C MET A 203 23.59 9.49 -0.28
N ARG A 204 23.55 8.68 -1.33
CA ARG A 204 23.63 7.22 -1.24
C ARG A 204 25.01 6.76 -0.87
N ALA A 205 25.10 5.80 0.03
CA ALA A 205 26.35 5.08 0.29
C ALA A 205 26.73 4.22 -0.92
N PRO A 206 28.02 4.07 -1.24
CA PRO A 206 28.47 3.14 -2.26
C PRO A 206 28.24 1.68 -1.81
N ILE A 207 28.31 0.75 -2.77
CA ILE A 207 28.24 -0.69 -2.50
C ILE A 207 29.63 -1.16 -2.07
N GLU A 208 29.80 -1.50 -0.79
CA GLU A 208 31.10 -1.87 -0.20
C GLU A 208 31.05 -3.26 0.46
N GLU A 209 29.86 -3.76 0.81
CA GLU A 209 29.68 -5.01 1.53
C GLU A 209 28.98 -6.07 0.68
N ILE A 210 29.38 -7.33 0.86
CA ILE A 210 28.76 -8.47 0.20
C ILE A 210 27.50 -8.88 0.96
N LEU A 211 26.45 -9.25 0.23
CA LEU A 211 25.27 -9.91 0.78
C LEU A 211 25.36 -11.41 0.49
N ASP A 212 25.28 -12.23 1.53
CA ASP A 212 25.01 -13.65 1.37
C ASP A 212 23.50 -13.82 1.01
N VAL A 213 23.25 -14.24 -0.21
CA VAL A 213 21.88 -14.47 -0.71
C VAL A 213 21.37 -15.89 -0.42
N GLY A 214 22.14 -16.72 0.32
CA GLY A 214 21.75 -18.07 0.70
C GLY A 214 21.88 -19.11 -0.41
N VAL A 215 22.43 -18.77 -1.57
CA VAL A 215 22.62 -19.67 -2.72
C VAL A 215 24.09 -19.75 -3.10
N ARG A 216 24.72 -20.91 -2.91
CA ARG A 216 26.18 -21.07 -3.11
C ARG A 216 26.65 -20.67 -4.49
N ALA A 217 25.92 -21.04 -5.54
CA ALA A 217 26.29 -20.70 -6.92
C ALA A 217 26.35 -19.18 -7.12
N ILE A 218 25.40 -18.44 -6.55
CA ILE A 218 25.40 -16.97 -6.62
C ILE A 218 26.52 -16.41 -5.78
N ASN A 219 26.65 -16.83 -4.52
CA ASN A 219 27.66 -16.31 -3.59
C ASN A 219 29.10 -16.54 -4.07
N SER A 220 29.35 -17.65 -4.79
CA SER A 220 30.71 -18.01 -5.22
C SER A 220 31.06 -17.48 -6.62
N MET A 221 30.09 -17.37 -7.53
CA MET A 221 30.35 -17.08 -8.95
C MET A 221 29.79 -15.74 -9.41
N LEU A 222 28.73 -15.24 -8.75
CA LEU A 222 27.96 -14.09 -9.18
C LEU A 222 27.73 -13.12 -8.00
N THR A 223 28.78 -12.86 -7.21
CA THR A 223 28.74 -12.09 -5.96
C THR A 223 27.81 -10.90 -6.01
N VAL A 224 26.92 -10.78 -5.02
CA VAL A 224 25.96 -9.68 -4.89
C VAL A 224 26.36 -8.77 -3.74
N GLY A 225 26.41 -7.47 -4.01
CA GLY A 225 26.66 -6.45 -2.99
C GLY A 225 25.38 -5.97 -2.31
N ARG A 226 25.50 -5.56 -1.05
CA ARG A 226 24.39 -4.90 -0.31
C ARG A 226 24.02 -3.59 -0.99
N GLY A 227 22.73 -3.46 -1.32
CA GLY A 227 22.21 -2.33 -2.07
C GLY A 227 22.28 -2.48 -3.58
N GLN A 228 22.71 -3.63 -4.09
CA GLN A 228 22.75 -3.89 -5.54
C GLN A 228 21.36 -4.26 -6.07
N ARG A 229 21.08 -3.85 -7.31
CA ARG A 229 19.83 -4.11 -8.04
C ARG A 229 20.10 -5.15 -9.11
N MET A 230 19.63 -6.37 -8.87
CA MET A 230 19.90 -7.52 -9.73
C MET A 230 18.67 -7.91 -10.55
N GLY A 231 18.88 -8.21 -11.81
CA GLY A 231 17.89 -8.85 -12.66
C GLY A 231 17.98 -10.37 -12.56
N LEU A 232 16.84 -11.05 -12.44
CA LEU A 232 16.75 -12.50 -12.59
C LEU A 232 15.94 -12.79 -13.84
N PHE A 233 16.62 -13.14 -14.93
CA PHE A 233 16.03 -13.44 -16.22
C PHE A 233 15.69 -14.92 -16.30
N ALA A 234 14.43 -15.23 -16.53
CA ALA A 234 13.94 -16.59 -16.50
C ALA A 234 12.79 -16.82 -17.47
N GLY A 235 12.84 -17.91 -18.20
CA GLY A 235 11.67 -18.47 -18.89
C GLY A 235 10.70 -19.16 -17.92
N SER A 236 9.63 -19.74 -18.44
CA SER A 236 8.71 -20.54 -17.63
C SER A 236 9.31 -21.93 -17.31
N GLY A 237 9.14 -22.40 -16.06
CA GLY A 237 9.50 -23.78 -15.65
C GLY A 237 10.97 -24.04 -15.37
N VAL A 238 11.83 -23.02 -15.31
CA VAL A 238 13.28 -23.17 -15.04
C VAL A 238 13.66 -23.11 -13.56
N GLY A 239 12.69 -23.16 -12.65
CA GLY A 239 12.95 -23.15 -11.20
C GLY A 239 13.08 -21.77 -10.58
N LYS A 240 12.60 -20.68 -11.23
CA LYS A 240 12.62 -19.30 -10.75
C LYS A 240 12.10 -19.15 -9.33
N SER A 241 10.87 -19.58 -9.07
CA SER A 241 10.20 -19.39 -7.77
C SER A 241 10.90 -20.14 -6.64
N VAL A 242 11.41 -21.33 -6.91
CA VAL A 242 12.21 -22.11 -5.95
C VAL A 242 13.51 -21.37 -5.60
N LEU A 243 14.22 -20.82 -6.59
CA LEU A 243 15.43 -20.05 -6.37
C LEU A 243 15.16 -18.78 -5.53
N LEU A 244 14.10 -18.04 -5.85
CA LEU A 244 13.67 -16.86 -5.07
C LEU A 244 13.36 -17.23 -3.61
N GLY A 245 12.68 -18.36 -3.41
CA GLY A 245 12.38 -18.86 -2.07
C GLY A 245 13.63 -19.30 -1.30
N MET A 246 14.60 -19.92 -1.96
CA MET A 246 15.89 -20.22 -1.35
C MET A 246 16.59 -18.93 -0.89
N MET A 247 16.62 -17.90 -1.72
CA MET A 247 17.19 -16.60 -1.35
C MET A 247 16.45 -15.99 -0.17
N ALA A 248 15.11 -15.98 -0.18
CA ALA A 248 14.30 -15.44 0.91
C ALA A 248 14.52 -16.17 2.24
N ARG A 249 14.69 -17.50 2.20
CA ARG A 249 14.88 -18.31 3.42
C ARG A 249 16.30 -18.23 4.00
N TYR A 250 17.30 -18.17 3.16
CA TYR A 250 18.70 -18.39 3.57
C TYR A 250 19.59 -17.15 3.49
N THR A 251 19.06 -16.01 3.01
CA THR A 251 19.81 -14.75 3.00
C THR A 251 20.14 -14.24 4.40
N THR A 252 21.25 -13.52 4.51
CA THR A 252 21.66 -12.80 5.72
C THR A 252 21.02 -11.42 5.86
N ALA A 253 20.10 -11.04 4.96
CA ALA A 253 19.33 -9.81 5.11
C ALA A 253 18.46 -9.85 6.39
N ASP A 254 18.25 -8.69 7.02
CA ASP A 254 17.46 -8.59 8.27
C ASP A 254 15.95 -8.79 7.99
N VAL A 255 15.47 -8.23 6.90
CA VAL A 255 14.05 -8.26 6.50
C VAL A 255 13.96 -8.63 5.02
N ILE A 256 12.96 -9.42 4.69
CA ILE A 256 12.62 -9.75 3.30
C ILE A 256 11.30 -9.10 2.94
N VAL A 257 11.25 -8.42 1.80
CA VAL A 257 10.01 -7.92 1.22
C VAL A 257 9.79 -8.61 -0.13
N VAL A 258 8.65 -9.23 -0.30
CA VAL A 258 8.31 -9.96 -1.52
C VAL A 258 7.11 -9.30 -2.19
N GLY A 259 7.29 -8.81 -3.40
CA GLY A 259 6.21 -8.33 -4.27
C GLY A 259 5.87 -9.39 -5.31
N LEU A 260 4.76 -10.11 -5.14
CA LEU A 260 4.24 -11.08 -6.11
C LEU A 260 3.23 -10.37 -7.02
N ILE A 261 3.71 -9.89 -8.18
CA ILE A 261 2.95 -9.00 -9.06
C ILE A 261 2.57 -9.72 -10.34
N GLY A 262 1.28 -9.96 -10.52
CA GLY A 262 0.74 -10.60 -11.72
C GLY A 262 1.03 -12.10 -11.83
N GLU A 263 1.44 -12.73 -10.73
CA GLU A 263 1.58 -14.20 -10.66
C GLU A 263 0.21 -14.85 -10.47
N ARG A 264 0.08 -16.14 -10.81
CA ARG A 264 -1.21 -16.86 -10.65
C ARG A 264 -1.51 -17.07 -9.17
N GLY A 265 -2.77 -16.97 -8.75
CA GLY A 265 -3.18 -17.14 -7.35
C GLY A 265 -2.65 -18.44 -6.73
N ARG A 266 -2.62 -19.56 -7.47
CA ARG A 266 -2.04 -20.83 -7.03
C ARG A 266 -0.54 -20.71 -6.75
N GLU A 267 0.20 -20.02 -7.61
CA GLU A 267 1.65 -19.83 -7.47
C GLU A 267 1.97 -18.91 -6.29
N VAL A 268 1.12 -17.92 -6.02
CA VAL A 268 1.21 -17.06 -4.83
C VAL A 268 1.06 -17.91 -3.56
N GLN A 269 0.02 -18.75 -3.49
CA GLN A 269 -0.20 -19.63 -2.34
C GLN A 269 0.96 -20.60 -2.14
N GLU A 270 1.39 -21.28 -3.19
CA GLU A 270 2.52 -22.24 -3.16
C GLU A 270 3.81 -21.54 -2.68
N PHE A 271 4.08 -20.32 -3.14
CA PHE A 271 5.25 -19.56 -2.72
C PHE A 271 5.21 -19.26 -1.23
N ILE A 272 4.08 -18.82 -0.70
CA ILE A 272 3.93 -18.46 0.71
C ILE A 272 3.99 -19.70 1.62
N GLU A 273 3.21 -20.74 1.31
CA GLU A 273 3.03 -21.89 2.20
C GLU A 273 4.20 -22.89 2.11
N GLN A 274 4.66 -23.19 0.89
CA GLN A 274 5.62 -24.28 0.67
C GLN A 274 7.04 -23.77 0.49
N ILE A 275 7.21 -22.70 -0.31
CA ILE A 275 8.52 -22.21 -0.67
C ILE A 275 9.08 -21.31 0.44
N LEU A 276 8.36 -20.30 0.88
CA LEU A 276 8.78 -19.41 1.96
C LEU A 276 8.61 -20.08 3.33
N GLY A 277 7.46 -20.68 3.56
CA GLY A 277 7.09 -21.38 4.78
C GLY A 277 7.02 -20.46 6.01
N PRO A 278 6.61 -20.98 7.18
CA PRO A 278 6.37 -20.16 8.37
C PRO A 278 7.63 -19.46 8.90
N VAL A 279 8.80 -20.12 8.82
CA VAL A 279 10.07 -19.53 9.30
C VAL A 279 10.52 -18.37 8.41
N GLY A 280 10.42 -18.53 7.09
CA GLY A 280 10.73 -17.47 6.15
C GLY A 280 9.74 -16.32 6.24
N LEU A 281 8.44 -16.63 6.36
CA LEU A 281 7.37 -15.62 6.46
C LEU A 281 7.54 -14.74 7.71
N ALA A 282 7.94 -15.31 8.85
CA ALA A 282 8.06 -14.56 10.11
C ALA A 282 8.97 -13.32 10.04
N ARG A 283 9.94 -13.31 9.14
CA ARG A 283 10.83 -12.16 8.88
C ARG A 283 10.58 -11.50 7.53
N SER A 284 9.46 -11.82 6.91
CA SER A 284 9.09 -11.31 5.59
C SER A 284 7.80 -10.49 5.63
N VAL A 285 7.64 -9.62 4.65
CA VAL A 285 6.37 -9.02 4.28
C VAL A 285 6.07 -9.41 2.84
N VAL A 286 4.88 -9.95 2.58
CA VAL A 286 4.47 -10.33 1.22
C VAL A 286 3.37 -9.39 0.73
N VAL A 287 3.60 -8.74 -0.39
CA VAL A 287 2.60 -7.96 -1.12
C VAL A 287 2.19 -8.76 -2.35
N ALA A 288 0.95 -9.23 -2.40
CA ALA A 288 0.43 -10.05 -3.49
C ALA A 288 -0.62 -9.28 -4.30
N ALA A 289 -0.39 -9.16 -5.60
CA ALA A 289 -1.35 -8.64 -6.56
C ALA A 289 -1.42 -9.63 -7.75
N PRO A 290 -2.26 -10.68 -7.66
CA PRO A 290 -2.29 -11.76 -8.64
C PRO A 290 -2.73 -11.28 -10.02
N ALA A 291 -2.65 -12.18 -11.01
CA ALA A 291 -2.86 -11.86 -12.43
C ALA A 291 -4.29 -11.39 -12.75
N ASP A 292 -5.27 -11.83 -11.97
CA ASP A 292 -6.68 -11.42 -12.06
C ASP A 292 -6.98 -10.10 -11.34
N ALA A 293 -6.03 -9.56 -10.56
CA ALA A 293 -6.18 -8.25 -9.95
C ALA A 293 -6.17 -7.13 -11.01
N PRO A 294 -6.91 -6.03 -10.80
CA PRO A 294 -6.91 -4.86 -11.69
C PRO A 294 -5.49 -4.33 -11.94
N ALA A 295 -5.26 -3.75 -13.14
CA ALA A 295 -3.95 -3.23 -13.53
C ALA A 295 -3.40 -2.21 -12.51
N LEU A 296 -4.25 -1.33 -11.99
CA LEU A 296 -3.87 -0.37 -10.96
C LEU A 296 -3.39 -1.05 -9.68
N MET A 297 -4.07 -2.11 -9.24
CA MET A 297 -3.71 -2.88 -8.05
C MET A 297 -2.35 -3.56 -8.21
N ARG A 298 -2.06 -4.12 -9.41
CA ARG A 298 -0.75 -4.71 -9.74
C ARG A 298 0.36 -3.65 -9.74
N LEU A 299 0.09 -2.47 -10.30
CA LEU A 299 1.04 -1.34 -10.27
C LEU A 299 1.31 -0.86 -8.84
N GLN A 300 0.24 -0.67 -8.06
CA GLN A 300 0.33 -0.23 -6.66
C GLN A 300 1.03 -1.27 -5.78
N GLY A 301 0.82 -2.56 -6.02
CA GLY A 301 1.48 -3.64 -5.28
C GLY A 301 3.01 -3.58 -5.37
N ALA A 302 3.54 -3.34 -6.57
CA ALA A 302 4.98 -3.16 -6.76
C ALA A 302 5.52 -1.90 -6.05
N ASN A 303 4.80 -0.79 -6.16
CA ASN A 303 5.14 0.44 -5.45
C ASN A 303 5.07 0.25 -3.92
N TYR A 304 4.07 -0.47 -3.42
CA TYR A 304 3.88 -0.73 -2.00
C TYR A 304 4.98 -1.63 -1.43
N ALA A 305 5.32 -2.71 -2.11
CA ALA A 305 6.47 -3.55 -1.71
C ALA A 305 7.76 -2.71 -1.62
N THR A 306 7.98 -1.81 -2.59
CA THR A 306 9.13 -0.89 -2.57
C THR A 306 9.05 0.09 -1.40
N THR A 307 7.88 0.67 -1.12
CA THR A 307 7.67 1.60 0.02
C THR A 307 7.91 0.92 1.36
N ILE A 308 7.48 -0.33 1.54
CA ILE A 308 7.76 -1.13 2.74
C ILE A 308 9.27 -1.35 2.89
N ALA A 309 9.96 -1.70 1.81
CA ALA A 309 11.41 -1.88 1.81
C ALA A 309 12.15 -0.58 2.18
N GLU A 310 11.70 0.57 1.64
CA GLU A 310 12.24 1.89 1.98
C GLU A 310 12.08 2.19 3.48
N ASN A 311 10.92 1.90 4.05
CA ASN A 311 10.68 2.13 5.49
C ASN A 311 11.62 1.32 6.37
N PHE A 312 11.88 0.06 6.05
CA PHE A 312 12.86 -0.75 6.80
C PHE A 312 14.30 -0.30 6.57
N ARG A 313 14.69 0.08 5.34
CA ARG A 313 15.99 0.68 5.07
C ARG A 313 16.22 1.93 5.92
N ASP A 314 15.25 2.80 5.98
CA ASP A 314 15.33 4.08 6.73
C ASP A 314 15.39 3.84 8.25
N GLN A 315 14.99 2.66 8.72
CA GLN A 315 15.21 2.17 10.09
C GLN A 315 16.59 1.52 10.31
N GLY A 316 17.47 1.55 9.32
CA GLY A 316 18.82 0.96 9.41
C GLY A 316 18.88 -0.53 9.11
N LYS A 317 17.84 -1.14 8.53
CA LYS A 317 17.79 -2.56 8.21
C LYS A 317 18.38 -2.85 6.82
N ASN A 318 19.04 -4.00 6.68
CA ASN A 318 19.42 -4.55 5.39
C ASN A 318 18.25 -5.37 4.85
N VAL A 319 17.63 -4.88 3.81
CA VAL A 319 16.42 -5.46 3.21
C VAL A 319 16.76 -6.21 1.94
N LEU A 320 16.25 -7.43 1.79
CA LEU A 320 16.16 -8.13 0.52
C LEU A 320 14.77 -7.89 -0.08
N LEU A 321 14.70 -7.14 -1.18
CA LEU A 321 13.48 -6.99 -1.95
C LEU A 321 13.46 -7.99 -3.11
N ILE A 322 12.44 -8.83 -3.17
CA ILE A 322 12.16 -9.72 -4.29
C ILE A 322 10.93 -9.21 -5.01
N MET A 323 11.06 -8.81 -6.27
CA MET A 323 9.96 -8.31 -7.09
C MET A 323 9.68 -9.28 -8.23
N ASP A 324 8.64 -10.07 -8.11
CA ASP A 324 8.23 -11.05 -9.11
C ASP A 324 6.85 -10.67 -9.71
N SER A 325 6.77 -9.99 -10.86
CA SER A 325 7.86 -9.67 -11.77
C SER A 325 7.80 -8.22 -12.30
N LEU A 326 8.95 -7.70 -12.68
CA LEU A 326 9.07 -6.39 -13.34
C LEU A 326 8.33 -6.39 -14.69
N THR A 327 8.33 -7.49 -15.40
CA THR A 327 7.56 -7.67 -16.65
C THR A 327 6.07 -7.48 -16.43
N ARG A 328 5.51 -8.04 -15.35
CA ARG A 328 4.09 -7.88 -15.02
C ARG A 328 3.74 -6.46 -14.56
N TYR A 329 4.66 -5.80 -13.87
CA TYR A 329 4.54 -4.36 -13.57
C TYR A 329 4.46 -3.54 -14.86
N ALA A 330 5.34 -3.81 -15.83
CA ALA A 330 5.34 -3.14 -17.13
C ALA A 330 4.03 -3.39 -17.90
N MET A 331 3.51 -4.63 -17.87
CA MET A 331 2.22 -4.99 -18.48
C MET A 331 1.06 -4.24 -17.83
N ALA A 332 1.03 -4.13 -16.51
CA ALA A 332 0.00 -3.36 -15.79
C ALA A 332 0.04 -1.87 -16.18
N GLN A 333 1.24 -1.27 -16.27
CA GLN A 333 1.38 0.09 -16.74
C GLN A 333 0.95 0.25 -18.21
N ARG A 334 1.26 -0.72 -19.06
CA ARG A 334 0.78 -0.74 -20.46
C ARG A 334 -0.75 -0.72 -20.55
N GLU A 335 -1.42 -1.57 -19.76
CA GLU A 335 -2.89 -1.61 -19.72
C GLU A 335 -3.48 -0.25 -19.31
N ILE A 336 -2.91 0.38 -18.29
CA ILE A 336 -3.35 1.71 -17.79
C ILE A 336 -3.12 2.77 -18.88
N ALA A 337 -1.92 2.84 -19.44
CA ALA A 337 -1.55 3.86 -20.42
C ALA A 337 -2.39 3.77 -21.70
N LEU A 338 -2.61 2.56 -22.22
CA LEU A 338 -3.49 2.36 -23.37
C LEU A 338 -4.93 2.74 -23.07
N ALA A 339 -5.42 2.44 -21.86
CA ALA A 339 -6.80 2.76 -21.47
C ALA A 339 -7.05 4.26 -21.36
N ILE A 340 -6.04 5.06 -21.01
CA ILE A 340 -6.14 6.55 -20.99
C ILE A 340 -5.79 7.19 -22.34
N GLY A 341 -5.53 6.39 -23.41
CA GLY A 341 -5.32 6.87 -24.76
C GLY A 341 -3.88 7.17 -25.14
N GLU A 342 -2.88 6.76 -24.34
CA GLU A 342 -1.48 6.90 -24.73
C GLU A 342 -1.18 5.93 -25.91
N PRO A 343 -0.57 6.42 -27.02
CA PRO A 343 -0.33 5.58 -28.19
C PRO A 343 0.73 4.51 -27.89
N PRO A 344 0.55 3.29 -28.41
CA PRO A 344 1.57 2.26 -28.32
C PRO A 344 2.80 2.62 -29.17
N ALA A 345 3.98 2.25 -28.67
CA ALA A 345 5.26 2.39 -29.36
C ALA A 345 5.92 1.02 -29.59
N THR A 346 7.01 0.73 -28.90
CA THR A 346 7.82 -0.49 -29.10
C THR A 346 7.09 -1.75 -28.66
N LYS A 347 6.86 -2.68 -29.58
CA LYS A 347 6.12 -3.96 -29.34
C LYS A 347 4.80 -3.74 -28.56
N GLY A 348 4.12 -2.62 -28.80
CA GLY A 348 2.84 -2.28 -28.15
C GLY A 348 2.94 -1.71 -26.74
N TYR A 349 4.13 -1.41 -26.23
CA TYR A 349 4.32 -0.71 -24.97
C TYR A 349 4.36 0.81 -25.18
N PRO A 350 3.53 1.59 -24.48
CA PRO A 350 3.59 3.04 -24.52
C PRO A 350 4.89 3.60 -23.88
N PRO A 351 5.33 4.82 -24.24
CA PRO A 351 6.54 5.44 -23.71
C PRO A 351 6.57 5.59 -22.18
N SER A 352 5.41 5.79 -21.55
CA SER A 352 5.31 5.92 -20.08
C SER A 352 5.78 4.67 -19.33
N VAL A 353 5.70 3.48 -19.95
CA VAL A 353 6.21 2.23 -19.35
C VAL A 353 7.70 2.33 -19.13
N PHE A 354 8.46 2.76 -20.15
CA PHE A 354 9.91 2.90 -20.08
C PHE A 354 10.37 4.02 -19.14
N ALA A 355 9.54 5.03 -18.91
CA ALA A 355 9.80 6.05 -17.90
C ALA A 355 9.57 5.58 -16.47
N LYS A 356 8.57 4.71 -16.24
CA LYS A 356 8.21 4.22 -14.90
C LYS A 356 9.11 3.10 -14.39
N LEU A 357 9.70 2.29 -15.28
CA LEU A 357 10.62 1.22 -14.89
C LEU A 357 11.83 1.74 -14.11
N PRO A 358 12.64 2.69 -14.64
CA PRO A 358 13.75 3.24 -13.87
C PRO A 358 13.28 4.00 -12.63
N ALA A 359 12.13 4.68 -12.67
CA ALA A 359 11.59 5.37 -11.51
C ALA A 359 11.28 4.43 -10.33
N LEU A 360 10.81 3.21 -10.59
CA LEU A 360 10.60 2.16 -9.58
C LEU A 360 11.95 1.63 -9.07
N VAL A 361 12.84 1.24 -9.98
CA VAL A 361 14.12 0.59 -9.66
C VAL A 361 15.05 1.53 -8.90
N GLU A 362 15.08 2.82 -9.24
CA GLU A 362 15.91 3.85 -8.58
C GLU A 362 15.50 4.14 -7.12
N ARG A 363 14.36 3.68 -6.66
CA ARG A 363 13.95 3.78 -5.25
C ARG A 363 14.74 2.82 -4.35
N THR A 364 15.26 1.73 -4.89
CA THR A 364 16.06 0.74 -4.17
C THR A 364 17.54 1.08 -4.13
N GLY A 365 18.32 0.33 -3.40
CA GLY A 365 19.75 0.56 -3.18
C GLY A 365 20.08 1.00 -1.75
N ASN A 366 21.33 1.43 -1.54
CA ASN A 366 21.78 1.88 -0.23
C ASN A 366 21.09 3.16 0.23
N GLY A 367 20.87 3.28 1.54
CA GLY A 367 20.57 4.54 2.22
C GLY A 367 21.78 5.46 2.30
N LYS A 368 21.75 6.44 3.17
CA LYS A 368 22.93 7.27 3.48
C LYS A 368 23.95 6.43 4.25
N ARG A 369 25.19 6.93 4.38
CA ARG A 369 26.19 6.26 5.20
C ARG A 369 25.70 6.07 6.64
N GLY A 370 25.73 4.82 7.11
CA GLY A 370 25.22 4.43 8.42
C GLY A 370 23.73 4.13 8.47
N GLU A 371 22.99 4.28 7.38
CA GLU A 371 21.62 3.80 7.21
C GLU A 371 21.62 2.36 6.64
N GLY A 372 20.42 1.77 6.51
CA GLY A 372 20.24 0.44 5.93
C GLY A 372 20.38 0.40 4.40
N SER A 373 20.12 -0.77 3.83
CA SER A 373 20.20 -1.01 2.39
C SER A 373 18.98 -1.76 1.88
N ILE A 374 18.68 -1.59 0.57
CA ILE A 374 17.73 -2.45 -0.15
C ILE A 374 18.51 -3.13 -1.28
N THR A 375 18.83 -4.40 -1.11
CA THR A 375 19.29 -5.25 -2.21
C THR A 375 18.06 -5.82 -2.90
N ALA A 376 17.93 -5.59 -4.19
CA ALA A 376 16.71 -5.94 -4.92
C ALA A 376 16.98 -6.98 -6.02
N PHE A 377 16.11 -7.99 -6.08
CA PHE A 377 16.04 -8.93 -7.20
C PHE A 377 14.73 -8.68 -7.95
N TYR A 378 14.86 -8.24 -9.18
CA TYR A 378 13.76 -8.04 -10.10
C TYR A 378 13.70 -9.17 -11.10
N THR A 379 12.64 -9.97 -11.08
CA THR A 379 12.49 -10.99 -12.10
C THR A 379 12.00 -10.38 -13.40
N VAL A 380 12.58 -10.85 -14.49
CA VAL A 380 12.22 -10.49 -15.86
C VAL A 380 11.84 -11.75 -16.59
N LEU A 381 10.57 -11.83 -16.99
CA LEU A 381 10.05 -12.98 -17.73
C LEU A 381 10.38 -12.80 -19.21
N THR A 382 11.12 -13.74 -19.79
CA THR A 382 11.41 -13.81 -21.23
C THR A 382 10.56 -14.90 -21.85
N GLU A 383 9.59 -14.52 -22.69
CA GLU A 383 8.77 -15.50 -23.41
C GLU A 383 9.59 -16.13 -24.54
N GLY A 384 9.69 -17.48 -24.54
CA GLY A 384 10.41 -18.22 -25.58
C GLY A 384 11.91 -17.93 -25.67
N ASP A 385 12.52 -17.47 -24.55
CA ASP A 385 13.93 -17.04 -24.48
C ASP A 385 14.25 -15.89 -25.46
N ASP A 386 13.23 -15.06 -25.83
CA ASP A 386 13.39 -13.88 -26.68
C ASP A 386 14.21 -12.81 -25.95
N GLN A 387 15.49 -12.74 -26.29
CA GLN A 387 16.40 -11.71 -25.75
C GLN A 387 16.09 -10.30 -26.29
N GLN A 388 15.26 -10.17 -27.32
CA GLN A 388 14.86 -8.88 -27.91
C GLN A 388 13.56 -8.33 -27.31
N ASP A 389 13.08 -8.86 -26.17
CA ASP A 389 11.95 -8.27 -25.46
C ASP A 389 12.32 -6.87 -24.95
N PRO A 390 11.51 -5.82 -25.27
CA PRO A 390 11.84 -4.45 -24.92
C PRO A 390 11.88 -4.19 -23.42
N ILE A 391 11.16 -4.99 -22.61
CA ILE A 391 11.22 -4.89 -21.15
C ILE A 391 12.51 -5.53 -20.63
N ALA A 392 12.96 -6.64 -21.26
CA ALA A 392 14.23 -7.26 -20.91
C ALA A 392 15.40 -6.32 -21.21
N ASP A 393 15.40 -5.64 -22.35
CA ASP A 393 16.42 -4.66 -22.71
C ASP A 393 16.40 -3.45 -21.78
N ALA A 394 15.22 -2.90 -21.50
CA ALA A 394 15.07 -1.80 -20.55
C ALA A 394 15.56 -2.19 -19.15
N ALA A 395 15.25 -3.42 -18.71
CA ALA A 395 15.71 -3.92 -17.43
C ALA A 395 17.25 -4.05 -17.36
N ARG A 396 17.89 -4.60 -18.40
CA ARG A 396 19.36 -4.69 -18.47
C ARG A 396 20.02 -3.31 -18.40
N ALA A 397 19.41 -2.29 -19.01
CA ALA A 397 19.96 -0.94 -19.02
C ALA A 397 19.89 -0.20 -17.67
N ILE A 398 18.97 -0.60 -16.78
CA ILE A 398 18.73 0.11 -15.50
C ILE A 398 19.17 -0.66 -14.26
N LEU A 399 19.49 -1.95 -14.40
CA LEU A 399 19.95 -2.81 -13.31
C LEU A 399 21.47 -2.86 -13.24
N ASP A 400 22.02 -3.10 -12.04
CA ASP A 400 23.47 -3.12 -11.81
C ASP A 400 24.14 -4.42 -12.26
N GLY A 401 23.32 -5.47 -12.51
CA GLY A 401 23.75 -6.78 -12.99
C GLY A 401 22.58 -7.72 -13.17
N HIS A 402 22.81 -8.90 -13.71
CA HIS A 402 21.76 -9.88 -13.94
C HIS A 402 22.25 -11.33 -13.83
N ILE A 403 21.32 -12.19 -13.51
CA ILE A 403 21.47 -13.65 -13.45
C ILE A 403 20.49 -14.23 -14.46
N VAL A 404 20.93 -15.15 -15.27
CA VAL A 404 20.11 -15.85 -16.27
C VAL A 404 19.85 -17.27 -15.80
N LEU A 405 18.60 -17.73 -15.88
CA LEU A 405 18.25 -19.14 -15.70
C LEU A 405 18.09 -19.79 -17.06
N SER A 406 18.95 -20.78 -17.33
CA SER A 406 19.03 -21.49 -18.59
C SER A 406 18.00 -22.62 -18.66
N ARG A 407 17.23 -22.65 -19.74
CA ARG A 407 16.28 -23.74 -20.03
C ARG A 407 17.01 -25.05 -20.26
N SER A 408 18.14 -25.02 -20.99
CA SER A 408 18.93 -26.22 -21.29
C SER A 408 19.49 -26.90 -20.07
N LEU A 409 19.92 -26.08 -19.03
CA LEU A 409 20.34 -26.63 -17.77
C LEU A 409 19.17 -27.26 -16.99
N ALA A 410 18.02 -26.61 -16.98
CA ALA A 410 16.81 -27.13 -16.33
C ALA A 410 16.35 -28.46 -16.97
N GLU A 411 16.32 -28.54 -18.29
CA GLU A 411 15.95 -29.75 -19.04
C GLU A 411 16.95 -30.90 -18.83
N SER A 412 18.23 -30.60 -18.60
CA SER A 412 19.24 -31.61 -18.22
C SER A 412 19.15 -32.05 -16.75
N GLY A 413 18.21 -31.47 -15.96
CA GLY A 413 18.06 -31.77 -14.55
C GLY A 413 19.04 -31.04 -13.63
N HIS A 414 19.79 -30.05 -14.13
CA HIS A 414 20.72 -29.25 -13.35
C HIS A 414 20.01 -28.11 -12.64
N TYR A 415 20.00 -28.13 -11.30
CA TYR A 415 19.38 -27.08 -10.46
C TYR A 415 20.30 -26.62 -9.33
N PRO A 416 20.33 -25.30 -9.00
CA PRO A 416 19.63 -24.24 -9.72
C PRO A 416 20.16 -24.09 -11.16
N ALA A 417 19.28 -23.81 -12.10
CA ALA A 417 19.60 -23.72 -13.53
C ALA A 417 20.28 -22.38 -13.89
N ILE A 418 21.24 -21.95 -13.07
CA ILE A 418 21.95 -20.67 -13.22
C ILE A 418 23.01 -20.82 -14.32
N ASP A 419 22.92 -19.93 -15.31
CA ASP A 419 23.95 -19.77 -16.32
C ASP A 419 25.06 -18.86 -15.74
N VAL A 420 26.26 -19.35 -15.74
CA VAL A 420 27.44 -18.64 -15.20
C VAL A 420 28.44 -18.23 -16.29
N GLU A 421 28.14 -18.49 -17.59
CA GLU A 421 28.95 -18.11 -18.74
C GLU A 421 28.64 -16.69 -19.26
#